data_76ccc504f83f445c8e7b18d2e1d7d504
#
_entry.id   76ccc504f83f445c8e7b18d2e1d7d504
#
_cell.length_a   1.000
_cell.length_b   1.000
_cell.length_c   1.000
_cell.angle_alpha   90.00
_cell.angle_beta   90.00
_cell.angle_gamma   90.00
#
_symmetry.space_group_name_H-M   'P 1'
#
loop_
_entity.id
_entity.type
_entity.pdbx_description
1 polymer ?
#
loop_
_entity_poly.entity_id
_entity_poly.type
_entity_poly.pdbx_seq_one_letter_code
_entity_poly.pdbx_strand_id
1 'polypeptide(L)'
;MELINTGGRPIKELTEIDAIQAEALAAGCTKAQMAAYFGMTEKTFRAVEERQPEVFTAYRRGRAKAIANIGSVLYEKAIGGDIRAIQFYLKTQAGWREDAPVELYQPDDDRTWKIQIMRAKEDDTTEPTGRVIELESD
;
A
#
# COMPACT_ATOMS: atom_id res chain seq x y z
N MET A 1 -24.32 44.14 -9.43
CA MET A 1 -24.85 43.11 -10.33
C MET A 1 -25.48 42.06 -9.47
N GLU A 2 -26.80 42.08 -9.34
CA GLU A 2 -27.52 41.08 -8.54
C GLU A 2 -27.40 39.73 -9.21
N LEU A 3 -26.80 38.76 -8.51
CA LEU A 3 -26.81 37.36 -8.90
C LEU A 3 -28.24 36.87 -8.77
N ILE A 4 -28.90 36.64 -9.86
CA ILE A 4 -30.21 36.01 -9.93
C ILE A 4 -30.08 34.62 -9.35
N ASN A 5 -30.60 34.46 -8.16
CA ASN A 5 -30.70 33.13 -7.49
C ASN A 5 -31.74 32.30 -8.27
N THR A 6 -31.28 31.53 -9.23
CA THR A 6 -32.09 30.55 -9.95
C THR A 6 -32.25 29.33 -9.04
N GLY A 7 -33.16 29.39 -8.06
CA GLY A 7 -33.93 28.32 -7.42
C GLY A 7 -33.29 26.96 -7.14
N GLY A 8 -31.95 26.88 -7.05
CA GLY A 8 -31.22 25.63 -6.68
C GLY A 8 -30.93 25.59 -5.18
N ARG A 9 -30.80 24.37 -4.64
CA ARG A 9 -30.33 24.19 -3.26
C ARG A 9 -29.02 24.92 -3.08
N PRO A 10 -28.84 25.71 -1.98
CA PRO A 10 -27.61 26.47 -1.76
C PRO A 10 -26.39 25.54 -1.81
N ILE A 11 -25.38 26.01 -2.53
CA ILE A 11 -24.12 25.28 -2.68
C ILE A 11 -23.43 25.29 -1.31
N LYS A 12 -23.13 24.10 -0.78
CA LYS A 12 -22.35 24.00 0.45
C LYS A 12 -20.89 24.33 0.16
N GLU A 13 -20.35 25.25 0.93
CA GLU A 13 -18.93 25.62 0.95
C GLU A 13 -18.40 25.41 2.36
N LEU A 14 -17.12 25.08 2.46
CA LEU A 14 -16.40 24.96 3.72
C LEU A 14 -15.57 26.22 3.95
N THR A 15 -15.50 26.67 5.20
CA THR A 15 -14.71 27.83 5.61
C THR A 15 -13.23 27.43 5.79
N GLU A 16 -12.35 28.43 5.97
CA GLU A 16 -10.93 28.16 6.33
C GLU A 16 -10.82 27.36 7.62
N ILE A 17 -11.68 27.60 8.59
CA ILE A 17 -11.72 26.85 9.86
C ILE A 17 -12.08 25.38 9.58
N ASP A 18 -13.05 25.15 8.72
CA ASP A 18 -13.45 23.81 8.31
C ASP A 18 -12.30 23.07 7.59
N ALA A 19 -11.51 23.78 6.77
CA ALA A 19 -10.33 23.21 6.13
C ALA A 19 -9.25 22.81 7.14
N ILE A 20 -9.02 23.61 8.18
CA ILE A 20 -8.11 23.24 9.30
C ILE A 20 -8.64 22.03 10.06
N GLN A 21 -9.95 21.97 10.30
CA GLN A 21 -10.57 20.80 10.92
C GLN A 21 -10.48 19.57 10.03
N ALA A 22 -10.65 19.73 8.70
CA ALA A 22 -10.48 18.65 7.75
C ALA A 22 -9.05 18.08 7.75
N GLU A 23 -8.03 18.92 7.90
CA GLU A 23 -6.64 18.47 8.05
C GLU A 23 -6.46 17.63 9.33
N ALA A 24 -7.00 18.10 10.46
CA ALA A 24 -6.90 17.38 11.74
C ALA A 24 -7.64 16.04 11.71
N LEU A 25 -8.85 16.02 11.16
CA LEU A 25 -9.69 14.82 11.08
C LEU A 25 -9.17 13.78 10.07
N ALA A 26 -8.44 14.23 9.06
CA ALA A 26 -7.89 13.36 8.02
C ALA A 26 -6.95 12.26 8.58
N ALA A 27 -6.41 12.45 9.77
CA ALA A 27 -5.58 11.46 10.45
C ALA A 27 -6.31 10.14 10.71
N GLY A 28 -7.59 10.21 11.08
CA GLY A 28 -8.37 9.04 11.48
C GLY A 28 -9.69 8.84 10.73
N CYS A 29 -10.10 9.78 9.91
CA CYS A 29 -11.39 9.75 9.23
C CYS A 29 -11.27 9.45 7.74
N THR A 30 -12.18 8.62 7.24
CA THR A 30 -12.41 8.45 5.80
C THR A 30 -13.16 9.67 5.24
N LYS A 31 -13.19 9.82 3.92
CA LYS A 31 -13.96 10.90 3.28
C LYS A 31 -15.46 10.82 3.61
N ALA A 32 -16.01 9.64 3.72
CA ALA A 32 -17.41 9.44 4.11
C ALA A 32 -17.69 9.93 5.54
N GLN A 33 -16.80 9.60 6.48
CA GLN A 33 -16.89 10.06 7.88
C GLN A 33 -16.70 11.58 7.98
N MET A 34 -15.80 12.13 7.20
CA MET A 34 -15.56 13.56 7.15
C MET A 34 -16.76 14.31 6.58
N ALA A 35 -17.36 13.79 5.51
CA ALA A 35 -18.60 14.33 4.95
C ALA A 35 -19.73 14.34 5.99
N ALA A 36 -19.88 13.22 6.74
CA ALA A 36 -20.86 13.13 7.84
C ALA A 36 -20.58 14.15 8.93
N TYR A 37 -19.33 14.38 9.31
CA TYR A 37 -18.93 15.39 10.30
C TYR A 37 -19.35 16.81 9.86
N PHE A 38 -19.17 17.16 8.58
CA PHE A 38 -19.62 18.44 8.02
C PHE A 38 -21.10 18.47 7.64
N GLY A 39 -21.88 17.45 8.02
CA GLY A 39 -23.32 17.39 7.74
C GLY A 39 -23.67 17.33 6.26
N MET A 40 -22.87 16.62 5.46
CA MET A 40 -23.09 16.44 4.03
C MET A 40 -22.89 14.99 3.60
N THR A 41 -23.29 14.66 2.37
CA THR A 41 -23.00 13.35 1.78
C THR A 41 -21.59 13.30 1.22
N GLU A 42 -21.02 12.10 1.09
CA GLU A 42 -19.69 11.91 0.48
C GLU A 42 -19.62 12.50 -0.93
N LYS A 43 -20.70 12.36 -1.72
CA LYS A 43 -20.80 12.96 -3.05
C LYS A 43 -20.71 14.50 -2.99
N THR A 44 -21.38 15.10 -2.01
CA THR A 44 -21.34 16.56 -1.81
C THR A 44 -19.94 16.99 -1.38
N PHE A 45 -19.30 16.24 -0.48
CA PHE A 45 -17.94 16.52 -0.02
C PHE A 45 -16.92 16.47 -1.16
N ARG A 46 -17.01 15.49 -2.03
CA ARG A 46 -16.16 15.41 -3.24
C ARG A 46 -16.36 16.61 -4.16
N ALA A 47 -17.61 17.03 -4.36
CA ALA A 47 -17.90 18.23 -5.15
C ALA A 47 -17.37 19.51 -4.50
N VAL A 48 -17.29 19.58 -3.16
CA VAL A 48 -16.62 20.65 -2.42
C VAL A 48 -15.11 20.61 -2.67
N GLU A 49 -14.48 19.45 -2.57
CA GLU A 49 -13.04 19.29 -2.83
C GLU A 49 -12.64 19.73 -4.24
N GLU A 50 -13.50 19.49 -5.24
CA GLU A 50 -13.28 19.93 -6.62
C GLU A 50 -13.37 21.46 -6.78
N ARG A 51 -14.26 22.09 -6.03
CA ARG A 51 -14.46 23.55 -6.09
C ARG A 51 -13.51 24.33 -5.18
N GLN A 52 -13.12 23.71 -4.05
CA GLN A 52 -12.25 24.29 -3.03
C GLN A 52 -10.97 23.46 -2.91
N PRO A 53 -9.96 23.70 -3.75
CA PRO A 53 -8.70 22.94 -3.74
C PRO A 53 -7.96 22.96 -2.40
N GLU A 54 -8.18 24.01 -1.59
CA GLU A 54 -7.62 24.14 -0.24
C GLU A 54 -8.13 23.05 0.69
N VAL A 55 -9.41 22.66 0.59
CA VAL A 55 -10.00 21.57 1.38
C VAL A 55 -9.36 20.23 1.01
N PHE A 56 -9.21 19.97 -0.28
CA PHE A 56 -8.53 18.78 -0.79
C PHE A 56 -7.06 18.72 -0.33
N THR A 57 -6.36 19.84 -0.41
CA THR A 57 -4.97 19.94 0.02
C THR A 57 -4.82 19.74 1.53
N ALA A 58 -5.72 20.30 2.33
CA ALA A 58 -5.77 20.13 3.77
C ALA A 58 -5.97 18.64 4.15
N TYR A 59 -6.93 17.98 3.50
CA TYR A 59 -7.16 16.56 3.68
C TYR A 59 -5.92 15.71 3.38
N ARG A 60 -5.29 15.94 2.23
CA ARG A 60 -4.07 15.21 1.84
C ARG A 60 -2.92 15.45 2.80
N ARG A 61 -2.75 16.68 3.27
CA ARG A 61 -1.71 17.05 4.24
C ARG A 61 -1.92 16.35 5.57
N GLY A 62 -3.15 16.33 6.08
CA GLY A 62 -3.49 15.64 7.32
C GLY A 62 -3.22 14.13 7.23
N ARG A 63 -3.59 13.49 6.12
CA ARG A 63 -3.28 12.08 5.86
C ARG A 63 -1.78 11.81 5.83
N ALA A 64 -1.03 12.64 5.11
CA ALA A 64 0.42 12.48 5.00
C ALA A 64 1.12 12.64 6.35
N LYS A 65 0.71 13.63 7.17
CA LYS A 65 1.23 13.81 8.54
C LYS A 65 0.94 12.60 9.42
N ALA A 66 -0.26 12.05 9.37
CA ALA A 66 -0.63 10.87 10.16
C ALA A 66 0.20 9.64 9.77
N ILE A 67 0.36 9.40 8.47
CA ILE A 67 1.18 8.30 7.95
C ILE A 67 2.64 8.48 8.39
N ALA A 68 3.19 9.69 8.27
CA ALA A 68 4.54 9.98 8.70
C ALA A 68 4.76 9.75 10.20
N ASN A 69 3.80 10.16 11.04
CA ASN A 69 3.87 9.96 12.49
C ASN A 69 3.83 8.47 12.87
N ILE A 70 2.92 7.69 12.27
CA ILE A 70 2.86 6.24 12.51
C ILE A 70 4.11 5.54 11.94
N GLY A 71 4.58 6.00 10.78
CA GLY A 71 5.81 5.49 10.17
C GLY A 71 7.04 5.70 11.06
N SER A 72 7.17 6.84 11.70
CA SER A 72 8.28 7.09 12.65
C SER A 72 8.20 6.18 13.88
N VAL A 73 7.01 5.98 14.45
CA VAL A 73 6.80 5.05 15.58
C VAL A 73 7.13 3.60 15.17
N LEU A 74 6.74 3.19 13.97
CA LEU A 74 7.08 1.87 13.44
C LEU A 74 8.59 1.73 13.29
N TYR A 75 9.25 2.73 12.72
CA TYR A 75 10.70 2.77 12.55
C TYR A 75 11.44 2.69 13.89
N GLU A 76 11.05 3.48 14.87
CA GLU A 76 11.64 3.45 16.22
C GLU A 76 11.49 2.07 16.88
N LYS A 77 10.32 1.45 16.76
CA LYS A 77 10.10 0.09 17.27
C LYS A 77 10.99 -0.94 16.55
N ALA A 78 11.13 -0.82 15.24
CA ALA A 78 11.99 -1.71 14.48
C ALA A 78 13.47 -1.55 14.89
N ILE A 79 13.96 -0.32 15.05
CA ILE A 79 15.33 -0.05 15.56
C ILE A 79 15.50 -0.58 16.99
N GLY A 80 14.45 -0.50 17.80
CA GLY A 80 14.44 -1.06 19.17
C GLY A 80 14.45 -2.59 19.25
N GLY A 81 14.43 -3.29 18.11
CA GLY A 81 14.55 -4.75 18.03
C GLY A 81 13.23 -5.51 18.04
N ASP A 82 12.10 -4.84 17.86
CA ASP A 82 10.80 -5.53 17.70
C ASP A 82 10.76 -6.25 16.35
N ILE A 83 10.82 -7.58 16.40
CA ILE A 83 10.88 -8.44 15.21
C ILE A 83 9.66 -8.23 14.30
N ARG A 84 8.47 -8.03 14.87
CA ARG A 84 7.25 -7.81 14.08
C ARG A 84 7.30 -6.47 13.35
N ALA A 85 7.79 -5.43 14.01
CA ALA A 85 7.98 -4.12 13.40
C ALA A 85 9.05 -4.16 12.29
N ILE A 86 10.15 -4.89 12.51
CA ILE A 86 11.20 -5.10 11.51
C ILE A 86 10.63 -5.81 10.27
N GLN A 87 9.95 -6.94 10.47
CA GLN A 87 9.35 -7.70 9.37
C GLN A 87 8.33 -6.87 8.59
N PHE A 88 7.45 -6.16 9.31
CA PHE A 88 6.44 -5.31 8.68
C PHE A 88 7.10 -4.19 7.86
N TYR A 89 8.10 -3.52 8.42
CA TYR A 89 8.83 -2.45 7.73
C TYR A 89 9.51 -2.97 6.46
N LEU A 90 10.23 -4.08 6.55
CA LEU A 90 10.93 -4.68 5.41
C LEU A 90 9.96 -5.13 4.31
N LYS A 91 8.81 -5.71 4.67
CA LYS A 91 7.78 -6.11 3.71
C LYS A 91 7.14 -4.91 3.01
N THR A 92 6.85 -3.84 3.74
CA THR A 92 6.11 -2.69 3.19
C THR A 92 7.00 -1.65 2.52
N GLN A 93 8.21 -1.42 3.01
CA GLN A 93 9.10 -0.38 2.51
C GLN A 93 10.22 -0.89 1.61
N ALA A 94 10.76 -2.08 1.90
CA ALA A 94 11.85 -2.67 1.12
C ALA A 94 11.38 -3.74 0.13
N GLY A 95 10.09 -4.05 0.10
CA GLY A 95 9.53 -5.03 -0.83
C GLY A 95 9.93 -6.48 -0.54
N TRP A 96 10.40 -6.78 0.67
CA TRP A 96 10.74 -8.14 1.06
C TRP A 96 9.50 -9.03 1.08
N ARG A 97 9.60 -10.19 0.45
CA ARG A 97 8.53 -11.18 0.38
C ARG A 97 9.08 -12.51 0.88
N GLU A 98 8.33 -13.16 1.75
CA GLU A 98 8.70 -14.49 2.27
C GLU A 98 8.54 -15.59 1.22
N ASP A 99 7.65 -15.37 0.28
CA ASP A 99 7.24 -16.27 -0.79
C ASP A 99 7.74 -15.81 -2.16
N ALA A 100 8.71 -14.88 -2.22
CA ALA A 100 9.35 -14.54 -3.47
C ALA A 100 10.02 -15.81 -4.02
N PRO A 101 9.73 -16.21 -5.26
CA PRO A 101 10.48 -17.28 -5.89
C PRO A 101 11.95 -16.92 -5.82
N VAL A 102 12.77 -17.85 -5.35
CA VAL A 102 14.22 -17.68 -5.39
C VAL A 102 14.58 -17.64 -6.88
N GLU A 103 14.82 -16.45 -7.39
CA GLU A 103 15.47 -16.32 -8.69
C GLU A 103 16.88 -16.85 -8.49
N LEU A 104 17.06 -18.11 -8.86
CA LEU A 104 18.40 -18.67 -8.96
C LEU A 104 19.14 -17.81 -9.98
N TYR A 105 20.11 -17.04 -9.50
CA TYR A 105 21.03 -16.33 -10.35
C TYR A 105 21.60 -17.33 -11.35
N GLN A 106 21.18 -17.23 -12.60
CA GLN A 106 21.83 -17.92 -13.70
C GLN A 106 22.98 -17.02 -14.11
N PRO A 107 24.22 -17.36 -13.77
CA PRO A 107 25.34 -16.66 -14.38
C PRO A 107 25.26 -16.84 -15.90
N ASP A 108 25.48 -15.77 -16.63
CA ASP A 108 25.60 -15.74 -18.10
C ASP A 108 26.80 -16.55 -18.61
N ASP A 109 27.07 -17.67 -17.98
CA ASP A 109 28.11 -18.60 -18.38
C ASP A 109 27.44 -19.75 -19.13
N ASP A 110 27.95 -20.13 -20.29
CA ASP A 110 27.48 -21.21 -21.20
C ASP A 110 27.33 -22.60 -20.53
N ARG A 111 27.41 -22.64 -19.19
CA ARG A 111 27.24 -23.84 -18.36
C ARG A 111 25.78 -24.00 -17.97
N THR A 112 25.03 -24.69 -18.77
CA THR A 112 23.66 -25.06 -18.44
C THR A 112 23.66 -26.21 -17.44
N TRP A 113 23.32 -25.92 -16.18
CA TRP A 113 23.05 -26.95 -15.18
C TRP A 113 21.64 -27.48 -15.37
N LYS A 114 21.53 -28.72 -15.82
CA LYS A 114 20.24 -29.42 -15.88
C LYS A 114 20.06 -30.23 -14.60
N ILE A 115 19.31 -29.69 -13.64
CA ILE A 115 18.92 -30.42 -12.46
C ILE A 115 17.66 -31.21 -12.79
N GLN A 116 17.78 -32.52 -12.82
CA GLN A 116 16.65 -33.42 -12.97
C GLN A 116 16.29 -33.99 -11.59
N ILE A 117 15.12 -33.63 -11.09
CA ILE A 117 14.62 -34.13 -9.82
C ILE A 117 14.02 -35.52 -10.06
N MET A 118 14.63 -36.53 -9.47
CA MET A 118 14.06 -37.86 -9.41
C MET A 118 12.96 -37.91 -8.37
N ARG A 119 11.73 -38.15 -8.80
CA ARG A 119 10.63 -38.47 -7.91
C ARG A 119 10.56 -39.96 -7.74
N ALA A 120 10.93 -40.48 -6.58
CA ALA A 120 10.67 -41.85 -6.24
C ALA A 120 9.17 -42.09 -6.28
N LYS A 121 8.72 -43.04 -7.08
CA LYS A 121 7.36 -43.54 -6.98
C LYS A 121 7.27 -44.35 -5.70
N GLU A 122 6.27 -44.11 -4.93
CA GLU A 122 5.95 -44.78 -3.66
C GLU A 122 5.40 -46.20 -3.87
N ASP A 123 5.44 -46.74 -5.07
CA ASP A 123 5.02 -48.10 -5.37
C ASP A 123 6.23 -48.96 -5.67
N ASP A 124 6.36 -49.93 -4.78
CA ASP A 124 7.22 -51.11 -4.80
C ASP A 124 7.37 -51.68 -6.22
N THR A 125 8.63 -52.03 -6.50
CA THR A 125 9.02 -52.77 -7.71
C THR A 125 8.92 -52.04 -9.00
N THR A 126 9.79 -51.10 -9.25
CA THR A 126 10.45 -51.02 -10.57
C THR A 126 11.26 -49.72 -10.64
N GLU A 127 12.36 -49.83 -11.23
CA GLU A 127 13.35 -48.88 -11.66
C GLU A 127 13.05 -47.38 -11.48
N PRO A 128 13.94 -46.60 -10.86
CA PRO A 128 13.75 -45.19 -10.63
C PRO A 128 13.63 -44.48 -11.97
N THR A 129 12.44 -44.06 -12.30
CA THR A 129 12.20 -43.08 -13.38
C THR A 129 12.69 -41.72 -12.90
N GLY A 130 13.95 -41.61 -12.74
CA GLY A 130 14.57 -40.37 -12.39
C GLY A 130 15.39 -39.83 -13.53
N ARG A 131 15.52 -38.56 -13.53
CA ARG A 131 16.35 -37.85 -14.46
C ARG A 131 17.77 -37.79 -13.96
N VAL A 132 18.72 -38.16 -14.80
CA VAL A 132 20.13 -38.09 -14.46
C VAL A 132 20.59 -36.63 -14.48
N ILE A 133 21.37 -36.23 -13.49
CA ILE A 133 22.05 -34.94 -13.52
C ILE A 133 23.31 -35.14 -14.35
N GLU A 134 23.33 -34.58 -15.53
CA GLU A 134 24.56 -34.47 -16.31
C GLU A 134 25.27 -33.20 -15.97
N LEU A 135 26.40 -33.33 -15.31
CA LEU A 135 27.35 -32.25 -15.11
C LEU A 135 28.31 -32.24 -16.27
N GLU A 136 28.08 -31.42 -17.27
CA GLU A 136 29.11 -31.16 -18.28
C GLU A 136 30.11 -30.18 -17.67
N SER A 137 31.26 -30.69 -17.29
CA SER A 137 32.45 -29.91 -17.00
C SER A 137 33.39 -30.00 -18.20
N ASP A 138 33.66 -28.86 -18.77
CA ASP A 138 34.87 -28.70 -19.58
C ASP A 138 36.10 -28.61 -18.70
#